data_975c5d29fc8e22a87f0eb3bef53af4cc
#
_entry.id   975c5d29fc8e22a87f0eb3bef53af4cc
#
_cell.length_a   1.000
_cell.length_b   1.000
_cell.length_c   1.000
_cell.angle_alpha   90.00
_cell.angle_beta   90.00
_cell.angle_gamma   90.00
#
_symmetry.space_group_name_H-M   'P 1'
#
loop_
_entity.id
_entity.type
_entity.pdbx_description
1 polymer ?
#
loop_
_entity_poly.entity_id
_entity_poly.type
_entity_poly.pdbx_seq_one_letter_code
_entity_poly.pdbx_strand_id
1 'polypeptide(L)'
;MKFLNFIILIFLYFNPLFAQLSINTDIRILKAQSDEGNAEAKFFLGALYYTGKAVEQDFSEAIKLFEESSNSGYTSATYNLGVIYAKGRGVDIDEKKAFYYYKKAANEGLDRAQYVYATWLRDGKATEKNINLAMEFFKKSSLQNYGPSLIEVAKGYENGLSGRRDFREAVK
;
A
#
# COMPACT_ATOMS: atom_id res chain seq x y z
N MET A 1 -2.49 22.18 37.59
CA MET A 1 -2.45 22.03 36.13
C MET A 1 -2.43 20.56 35.64
N LYS A 2 -1.77 19.59 36.30
CA LYS A 2 -1.75 18.17 35.86
C LYS A 2 -3.09 17.42 36.01
N PHE A 3 -3.92 17.79 36.96
CA PHE A 3 -5.26 17.19 37.22
C PHE A 3 -6.29 17.58 36.14
N LEU A 4 -6.21 18.81 35.62
CA LEU A 4 -7.14 19.32 34.61
C LEU A 4 -6.93 18.60 33.25
N ASN A 5 -5.66 18.31 32.88
CA ASN A 5 -5.34 17.54 31.67
C ASN A 5 -5.78 16.07 31.75
N PHE A 6 -5.79 15.48 32.95
CA PHE A 6 -6.24 14.12 33.15
C PHE A 6 -7.77 13.98 33.04
N ILE A 7 -8.52 14.99 33.51
CA ILE A 7 -9.98 15.03 33.37
C ILE A 7 -10.38 15.25 31.90
N ILE A 8 -9.69 16.11 31.17
CA ILE A 8 -9.94 16.33 29.73
C ILE A 8 -9.68 15.05 28.93
N LEU A 9 -8.62 14.30 29.23
CA LEU A 9 -8.32 13.00 28.61
C LEU A 9 -9.41 11.96 28.89
N ILE A 10 -9.95 11.88 30.12
CA ILE A 10 -11.05 10.97 30.48
C ILE A 10 -12.34 11.34 29.75
N PHE A 11 -12.66 12.64 29.62
CA PHE A 11 -13.83 13.09 28.87
C PHE A 11 -13.74 12.80 27.37
N LEU A 12 -12.55 12.85 26.77
CA LEU A 12 -12.32 12.49 25.37
C LEU A 12 -12.50 10.97 25.12
N TYR A 13 -12.15 10.13 26.09
CA TYR A 13 -12.29 8.67 25.96
C TYR A 13 -13.72 8.15 26.21
N PHE A 14 -14.56 8.88 26.97
CA PHE A 14 -15.88 8.40 27.37
C PHE A 14 -17.08 9.13 26.71
N ASN A 15 -16.84 10.19 25.93
CA ASN A 15 -17.95 10.88 25.29
C ASN A 15 -17.91 10.67 23.76
N PRO A 16 -18.82 9.81 23.23
CA PRO A 16 -18.87 9.51 21.78
C PRO A 16 -19.10 10.78 20.94
N LEU A 17 -19.73 11.82 21.49
CA LEU A 17 -19.96 13.08 20.81
C LEU A 17 -18.65 13.86 20.58
N PHE A 18 -17.73 13.88 21.55
CA PHE A 18 -16.43 14.52 21.40
C PHE A 18 -15.52 13.74 20.44
N ALA A 19 -15.57 12.40 20.48
CA ALA A 19 -14.85 11.56 19.53
C ALA A 19 -15.35 11.80 18.09
N GLN A 20 -16.66 11.88 17.90
CA GLN A 20 -17.28 12.18 16.59
C GLN A 20 -16.94 13.60 16.11
N LEU A 21 -16.91 14.59 17.00
CA LEU A 21 -16.54 15.96 16.66
C LEU A 21 -15.06 16.07 16.24
N SER A 22 -14.16 15.33 16.90
CA SER A 22 -12.74 15.24 16.55
C SER A 22 -12.57 14.62 15.16
N ILE A 23 -13.17 13.46 14.91
CA ILE A 23 -13.13 12.77 13.61
C ILE A 23 -13.65 13.68 12.48
N ASN A 24 -14.77 14.37 12.70
CA ASN A 24 -15.33 15.27 11.69
C ASN A 24 -14.41 16.48 11.43
N THR A 25 -13.69 16.95 12.44
CA THR A 25 -12.72 18.04 12.29
C THR A 25 -11.51 17.57 11.48
N ASP A 26 -10.99 16.39 11.81
CA ASP A 26 -9.84 15.79 11.11
C ASP A 26 -10.16 15.54 9.63
N ILE A 27 -11.37 15.07 9.31
CA ILE A 27 -11.80 14.86 7.92
C ILE A 27 -11.91 16.20 7.17
N ARG A 28 -12.39 17.26 7.80
CA ARG A 28 -12.47 18.59 7.16
C ARG A 28 -11.08 19.14 6.84
N ILE A 29 -10.13 18.99 7.76
CA ILE A 29 -8.74 19.38 7.53
C ILE A 29 -8.14 18.56 6.39
N LEU A 30 -8.36 17.24 6.39
CA LEU A 30 -7.88 16.33 5.36
C LEU A 30 -8.44 16.69 3.97
N LYS A 31 -9.73 17.04 3.89
CA LYS A 31 -10.36 17.51 2.65
C LYS A 31 -9.73 18.81 2.16
N ALA A 32 -9.56 19.80 3.03
CA ALA A 32 -8.93 21.07 2.66
C ALA A 32 -7.50 20.85 2.13
N GLN A 33 -6.69 20.03 2.79
CA GLN A 33 -5.35 19.71 2.32
C GLN A 33 -5.36 18.94 0.98
N SER A 34 -6.34 18.06 0.79
CA SER A 34 -6.54 17.36 -0.49
C SER A 34 -6.88 18.34 -1.61
N ASP A 35 -7.76 19.31 -1.35
CA ASP A 35 -8.15 20.34 -2.31
C ASP A 35 -6.97 21.27 -2.66
N GLU A 36 -6.08 21.52 -1.72
CA GLU A 36 -4.80 22.23 -1.93
C GLU A 36 -3.78 21.42 -2.73
N GLY A 37 -4.08 20.16 -3.07
CA GLY A 37 -3.22 19.32 -3.89
C GLY A 37 -2.24 18.44 -3.13
N ASN A 38 -2.32 18.37 -1.79
CA ASN A 38 -1.46 17.50 -1.00
C ASN A 38 -1.69 16.03 -1.34
N ALA A 39 -0.66 15.37 -1.89
CA ALA A 39 -0.73 13.99 -2.37
C ALA A 39 -1.01 12.98 -1.24
N GLU A 40 -0.43 13.18 -0.07
CA GLU A 40 -0.64 12.34 1.10
C GLU A 40 -2.07 12.48 1.64
N ALA A 41 -2.58 13.70 1.70
CA ALA A 41 -3.97 13.95 2.10
C ALA A 41 -4.97 13.29 1.14
N LYS A 42 -4.73 13.38 -0.18
CA LYS A 42 -5.51 12.66 -1.19
C LYS A 42 -5.50 11.15 -0.98
N PHE A 43 -4.34 10.59 -0.68
CA PHE A 43 -4.21 9.16 -0.37
C PHE A 43 -5.04 8.76 0.85
N PHE A 44 -4.92 9.49 1.97
CA PHE A 44 -5.68 9.16 3.17
C PHE A 44 -7.18 9.36 2.99
N LEU A 45 -7.60 10.43 2.32
CA LEU A 45 -9.01 10.65 2.00
C LEU A 45 -9.56 9.54 1.08
N GLY A 46 -8.80 9.14 0.07
CA GLY A 46 -9.13 8.00 -0.78
C GLY A 46 -9.26 6.69 0.00
N ALA A 47 -8.39 6.47 1.00
CA ALA A 47 -8.48 5.30 1.86
C ALA A 47 -9.73 5.33 2.78
N LEU A 48 -10.18 6.50 3.23
CA LEU A 48 -11.43 6.64 3.96
C LEU A 48 -12.63 6.29 3.07
N TYR A 49 -12.71 6.82 1.86
CA TYR A 49 -13.77 6.47 0.90
C TYR A 49 -13.74 5.00 0.50
N TYR A 50 -12.54 4.43 0.30
CA TYR A 50 -12.40 3.02 -0.03
C TYR A 50 -12.90 2.08 1.07
N THR A 51 -12.68 2.43 2.33
CA THR A 51 -13.03 1.60 3.48
C THR A 51 -14.42 1.89 4.05
N GLY A 52 -14.99 3.05 3.76
CA GLY A 52 -16.21 3.53 4.40
C GLY A 52 -16.03 3.89 5.87
N LYS A 53 -14.78 4.12 6.32
CA LYS A 53 -14.51 4.50 7.70
C LYS A 53 -14.62 6.01 7.85
N ALA A 54 -15.52 6.45 8.71
CA ALA A 54 -15.80 7.87 9.03
C ALA A 54 -16.39 8.71 7.87
N VAL A 55 -16.51 8.13 6.67
CA VAL A 55 -17.26 8.66 5.52
C VAL A 55 -18.06 7.53 4.88
N GLU A 56 -19.11 7.86 4.15
CA GLU A 56 -19.80 6.85 3.34
C GLU A 56 -18.84 6.24 2.29
N GLN A 57 -18.91 4.93 2.09
CA GLN A 57 -18.05 4.24 1.15
C GLN A 57 -18.34 4.68 -0.29
N ASP A 58 -17.32 5.13 -0.99
CA ASP A 58 -17.38 5.50 -2.40
C ASP A 58 -16.10 5.05 -3.11
N PHE A 59 -16.18 3.94 -3.84
CA PHE A 59 -15.04 3.41 -4.57
C PHE A 59 -14.63 4.30 -5.75
N SER A 60 -15.57 5.01 -6.36
CA SER A 60 -15.29 5.90 -7.49
C SER A 60 -14.46 7.09 -7.04
N GLU A 61 -14.87 7.76 -5.96
CA GLU A 61 -14.10 8.88 -5.39
C GLU A 61 -12.76 8.39 -4.80
N ALA A 62 -12.72 7.20 -4.20
CA ALA A 62 -11.46 6.61 -3.73
C ALA A 62 -10.45 6.40 -4.87
N ILE A 63 -10.89 5.84 -6.01
CA ILE A 63 -10.04 5.60 -7.18
C ILE A 63 -9.51 6.93 -7.72
N LYS A 64 -10.38 7.93 -7.91
CA LYS A 64 -9.99 9.26 -8.37
C LYS A 64 -8.92 9.88 -7.48
N LEU A 65 -9.13 9.87 -6.16
CA LEU A 65 -8.17 10.41 -5.19
C LEU A 65 -6.85 9.65 -5.20
N PHE A 66 -6.87 8.31 -5.33
CA PHE A 66 -5.64 7.54 -5.49
C PHE A 66 -4.93 7.83 -6.80
N GLU A 67 -5.65 8.04 -7.91
CA GLU A 67 -5.06 8.42 -9.19
C GLU A 67 -4.37 9.80 -9.11
N GLU A 68 -5.03 10.79 -8.54
CA GLU A 68 -4.46 12.11 -8.32
C GLU A 68 -3.23 12.07 -7.40
N SER A 69 -3.31 11.31 -6.30
CA SER A 69 -2.20 11.09 -5.36
C SER A 69 -1.01 10.40 -6.02
N SER A 70 -1.28 9.33 -6.81
CA SER A 70 -0.26 8.61 -7.58
C SER A 70 0.42 9.48 -8.64
N ASN A 71 -0.35 10.34 -9.32
CA ASN A 71 0.17 11.29 -10.30
C ASN A 71 1.06 12.36 -9.65
N SER A 72 0.80 12.67 -8.39
CA SER A 72 1.65 13.55 -7.57
C SER A 72 2.84 12.83 -6.91
N GLY A 73 3.11 11.56 -7.27
CA GLY A 73 4.27 10.79 -6.82
C GLY A 73 4.10 10.04 -5.50
N TYR A 74 2.88 9.94 -4.95
CA TYR A 74 2.66 9.18 -3.72
C TYR A 74 2.55 7.68 -4.01
N THR A 75 3.65 6.97 -3.90
CA THR A 75 3.81 5.56 -4.31
C THR A 75 2.82 4.60 -3.65
N SER A 76 2.41 4.87 -2.40
CA SER A 76 1.39 4.04 -1.73
C SER A 76 0.03 4.11 -2.42
N ALA A 77 -0.31 5.24 -3.05
CA ALA A 77 -1.53 5.36 -3.85
C ALA A 77 -1.42 4.54 -5.14
N THR A 78 -0.26 4.58 -5.80
CA THR A 78 0.04 3.74 -6.97
C THR A 78 -0.16 2.25 -6.64
N TYR A 79 0.36 1.79 -5.51
CA TYR A 79 0.18 0.41 -5.05
C TYR A 79 -1.30 0.07 -4.80
N ASN A 80 -2.05 0.96 -4.15
CA ASN A 80 -3.47 0.73 -3.86
C ASN A 80 -4.32 0.64 -5.13
N LEU A 81 -4.01 1.41 -6.18
CA LEU A 81 -4.63 1.24 -7.49
C LEU A 81 -4.41 -0.18 -8.04
N GLY A 82 -3.20 -0.71 -7.92
CA GLY A 82 -2.91 -2.11 -8.25
C GLY A 82 -3.80 -3.09 -7.50
N VAL A 83 -3.98 -2.89 -6.19
CA VAL A 83 -4.87 -3.73 -5.35
C VAL A 83 -6.33 -3.62 -5.79
N ILE A 84 -6.80 -2.43 -6.12
CA ILE A 84 -8.18 -2.17 -6.57
C ILE A 84 -8.46 -2.93 -7.86
N TYR A 85 -7.63 -2.79 -8.89
CA TYR A 85 -7.80 -3.49 -10.16
C TYR A 85 -7.59 -5.00 -10.06
N ALA A 86 -6.72 -5.46 -9.16
CA ALA A 86 -6.53 -6.89 -8.92
C ALA A 86 -7.73 -7.57 -8.25
N LYS A 87 -8.50 -6.82 -7.45
CA LYS A 87 -9.64 -7.33 -6.66
C LYS A 87 -11.01 -6.98 -7.24
N GLY A 88 -11.08 -6.07 -8.21
CA GLY A 88 -12.34 -5.60 -8.79
C GLY A 88 -13.21 -4.83 -7.79
N ARG A 89 -12.63 -4.00 -6.94
CA ARG A 89 -13.41 -3.22 -5.97
C ARG A 89 -13.79 -1.86 -6.55
N GLY A 90 -15.07 -1.72 -6.86
CA GLY A 90 -15.62 -0.52 -7.51
C GLY A 90 -15.32 -0.42 -9.01
N VAL A 91 -14.59 -1.38 -9.55
CA VAL A 91 -14.26 -1.55 -10.98
C VAL A 91 -14.18 -3.04 -11.30
N ASP A 92 -14.26 -3.40 -12.58
CA ASP A 92 -13.99 -4.77 -13.00
C ASP A 92 -12.53 -5.17 -12.72
N ILE A 93 -12.32 -6.48 -12.53
CA ILE A 93 -10.97 -7.02 -12.37
C ILE A 93 -10.20 -6.79 -13.67
N ASP A 94 -9.06 -6.11 -13.55
CA ASP A 94 -8.11 -5.91 -14.65
C ASP A 94 -6.70 -6.24 -14.17
N GLU A 95 -6.30 -7.49 -14.42
CA GLU A 95 -4.98 -7.97 -14.01
C GLU A 95 -3.84 -7.26 -14.75
N LYS A 96 -4.03 -6.85 -16.01
CA LYS A 96 -3.00 -6.11 -16.76
C LYS A 96 -2.78 -4.73 -16.17
N LYS A 97 -3.86 -4.02 -15.84
CA LYS A 97 -3.82 -2.72 -15.18
C LYS A 97 -3.25 -2.82 -13.77
N ALA A 98 -3.63 -3.85 -13.01
CA ALA A 98 -3.06 -4.15 -11.70
C ALA A 98 -1.53 -4.38 -11.78
N PHE A 99 -1.08 -5.20 -12.75
CA PHE A 99 0.34 -5.46 -12.98
C PHE A 99 1.11 -4.18 -13.32
N TYR A 100 0.53 -3.32 -14.17
CA TYR A 100 1.12 -2.02 -14.48
C TYR A 100 1.36 -1.17 -13.22
N TYR A 101 0.34 -1.05 -12.35
CA TYR A 101 0.46 -0.27 -11.13
C TYR A 101 1.43 -0.89 -10.11
N TYR A 102 1.43 -2.23 -9.95
CA TYR A 102 2.41 -2.91 -9.09
C TYR A 102 3.83 -2.71 -9.59
N LYS A 103 4.07 -2.83 -10.92
CA LYS A 103 5.37 -2.54 -11.53
C LYS A 103 5.80 -1.09 -11.29
N LYS A 104 4.90 -0.13 -11.47
CA LYS A 104 5.18 1.29 -11.23
C LYS A 104 5.60 1.52 -9.78
N ALA A 105 4.80 1.08 -8.81
CA ALA A 105 5.11 1.24 -7.40
C ALA A 105 6.38 0.48 -6.96
N ALA A 106 6.67 -0.69 -7.55
CA ALA A 106 7.88 -1.45 -7.30
C ALA A 106 9.14 -0.72 -7.79
N ASN A 107 9.06 -0.09 -8.96
CA ASN A 107 10.15 0.72 -9.51
C ASN A 107 10.36 2.02 -8.71
N GLU A 108 9.32 2.57 -8.12
CA GLU A 108 9.37 3.71 -7.18
C GLU A 108 9.90 3.31 -5.80
N GLY A 109 10.22 2.03 -5.58
CA GLY A 109 10.94 1.55 -4.41
C GLY A 109 10.08 1.00 -3.28
N LEU A 110 8.76 0.93 -3.39
CA LEU A 110 7.90 0.42 -2.32
C LEU A 110 8.10 -1.09 -2.11
N ASP A 111 8.56 -1.47 -0.92
CA ASP A 111 8.91 -2.85 -0.55
C ASP A 111 7.80 -3.88 -0.80
N ARG A 112 6.58 -3.60 -0.33
CA ARG A 112 5.41 -4.45 -0.57
C ARG A 112 5.01 -4.54 -2.04
N ALA A 113 5.21 -3.47 -2.82
CA ALA A 113 4.96 -3.49 -4.25
C ALA A 113 6.01 -4.32 -4.99
N GLN A 114 7.28 -4.21 -4.58
CA GLN A 114 8.37 -5.05 -5.10
C GLN A 114 8.09 -6.53 -4.86
N TYR A 115 7.60 -6.91 -3.68
CA TYR A 115 7.20 -8.29 -3.37
C TYR A 115 6.03 -8.76 -4.26
N VAL A 116 4.96 -7.98 -4.37
CA VAL A 116 3.79 -8.37 -5.15
C VAL A 116 4.14 -8.47 -6.64
N TYR A 117 4.87 -7.49 -7.17
CA TYR A 117 5.36 -7.51 -8.55
C TYR A 117 6.23 -8.73 -8.84
N ALA A 118 7.17 -9.05 -7.94
CA ALA A 118 8.01 -10.24 -8.03
C ALA A 118 7.18 -11.54 -8.01
N THR A 119 6.16 -11.63 -7.15
CA THR A 119 5.26 -12.77 -7.10
C THR A 119 4.53 -12.97 -8.44
N TRP A 120 4.02 -11.90 -9.04
CA TRP A 120 3.34 -11.96 -10.33
C TRP A 120 4.27 -12.36 -11.47
N LEU A 121 5.52 -11.88 -11.47
CA LEU A 121 6.56 -12.31 -12.41
C LEU A 121 6.90 -13.80 -12.26
N ARG A 122 7.05 -14.29 -11.02
CA ARG A 122 7.35 -15.68 -10.72
C ARG A 122 6.23 -16.61 -11.21
N ASP A 123 5.00 -16.21 -10.97
CA ASP A 123 3.82 -17.04 -11.27
C ASP A 123 3.35 -16.89 -12.73
N GLY A 124 3.83 -15.89 -13.46
CA GLY A 124 3.39 -15.57 -14.83
C GLY A 124 1.99 -14.95 -14.86
N LYS A 125 1.61 -14.18 -13.81
CA LYS A 125 0.32 -13.54 -13.71
C LYS A 125 0.32 -12.22 -14.47
N ALA A 126 -0.59 -12.09 -15.44
CA ALA A 126 -0.72 -10.95 -16.37
C ALA A 126 0.56 -10.66 -17.22
N THR A 127 1.54 -11.53 -17.18
CA THR A 127 2.82 -11.44 -17.90
C THR A 127 3.40 -12.84 -18.11
N GLU A 128 4.44 -12.99 -18.92
CA GLU A 128 5.22 -14.20 -18.97
C GLU A 128 6.03 -14.40 -17.68
N LYS A 129 6.27 -15.68 -17.32
CA LYS A 129 7.11 -16.00 -16.17
C LYS A 129 8.52 -15.47 -16.36
N ASN A 130 9.02 -14.77 -15.35
CA ASN A 130 10.39 -14.30 -15.31
C ASN A 130 10.97 -14.45 -13.90
N ILE A 131 11.51 -15.63 -13.60
CA ILE A 131 12.03 -15.98 -12.29
C ILE A 131 13.24 -15.13 -11.92
N ASN A 132 14.12 -14.82 -12.88
CA ASN A 132 15.31 -14.02 -12.62
C ASN A 132 14.93 -12.60 -12.19
N LEU A 133 14.02 -11.96 -12.91
CA LEU A 133 13.54 -10.64 -12.55
C LEU A 133 12.74 -10.66 -11.24
N ALA A 134 11.95 -11.72 -11.00
CA ALA A 134 11.27 -11.91 -9.73
C ALA A 134 12.26 -11.95 -8.55
N MET A 135 13.33 -12.72 -8.66
CA MET A 135 14.37 -12.81 -7.62
C MET A 135 15.07 -11.47 -7.39
N GLU A 136 15.29 -10.68 -8.43
CA GLU A 136 15.84 -9.33 -8.29
C GLU A 136 14.94 -8.44 -7.43
N PHE A 137 13.63 -8.42 -7.69
CA PHE A 137 12.68 -7.63 -6.92
C PHE A 137 12.41 -8.18 -5.52
N PHE A 138 12.43 -9.51 -5.31
CA PHE A 138 12.41 -10.08 -3.97
C PHE A 138 13.63 -9.64 -3.16
N LYS A 139 14.83 -9.61 -3.75
CA LYS A 139 16.05 -9.09 -3.10
C LYS A 139 15.92 -7.60 -2.76
N LYS A 140 15.45 -6.76 -3.70
CA LYS A 140 15.22 -5.32 -3.43
C LYS A 140 14.27 -5.10 -2.26
N SER A 141 13.18 -5.88 -2.19
CA SER A 141 12.21 -5.81 -1.10
C SER A 141 12.80 -6.33 0.23
N SER A 142 13.58 -7.42 0.20
CA SER A 142 14.21 -8.00 1.39
C SER A 142 15.26 -7.07 2.02
N LEU A 143 15.99 -6.29 1.21
CA LEU A 143 16.93 -5.26 1.70
C LEU A 143 16.22 -4.14 2.46
N GLN A 144 14.92 -3.98 2.32
CA GLN A 144 14.08 -3.08 3.11
C GLN A 144 13.45 -3.79 4.34
N ASN A 145 13.92 -4.99 4.68
CA ASN A 145 13.41 -5.82 5.78
C ASN A 145 11.94 -6.26 5.62
N TYR A 146 11.43 -6.36 4.39
CA TYR A 146 10.10 -6.90 4.15
C TYR A 146 10.10 -8.42 4.34
N GLY A 147 9.54 -8.89 5.47
CA GLY A 147 9.61 -10.29 5.91
C GLY A 147 9.20 -11.33 4.85
N PRO A 148 8.08 -11.18 4.13
CA PRO A 148 7.71 -12.11 3.07
C PRO A 148 8.78 -12.28 1.98
N SER A 149 9.49 -11.21 1.63
CA SER A 149 10.55 -11.24 0.63
C SER A 149 11.81 -11.93 1.12
N LEU A 150 12.16 -11.81 2.39
CA LEU A 150 13.26 -12.56 3.00
C LEU A 150 13.07 -14.07 2.84
N ILE A 151 11.84 -14.56 3.08
CA ILE A 151 11.48 -15.96 2.91
C ILE A 151 11.63 -16.42 1.45
N GLU A 152 11.16 -15.62 0.50
CA GLU A 152 11.26 -15.98 -0.94
C GLU A 152 12.71 -15.96 -1.43
N VAL A 153 13.53 -15.04 -0.93
CA VAL A 153 14.97 -14.99 -1.24
C VAL A 153 15.67 -16.24 -0.68
N ALA A 154 15.40 -16.62 0.58
CA ALA A 154 15.98 -17.83 1.19
C ALA A 154 15.61 -19.09 0.39
N LYS A 155 14.33 -19.28 0.04
CA LYS A 155 13.88 -20.37 -0.84
C LYS A 155 14.58 -20.37 -2.22
N GLY A 156 14.78 -19.17 -2.78
CA GLY A 156 15.49 -19.00 -4.04
C GLY A 156 16.92 -19.53 -4.00
N TYR A 157 17.65 -19.26 -2.92
CA TYR A 157 19.00 -19.78 -2.69
C TYR A 157 19.02 -21.29 -2.45
N GLU A 158 18.09 -21.82 -1.65
CA GLU A 158 17.96 -23.26 -1.42
C GLU A 158 17.69 -24.05 -2.70
N ASN A 159 16.84 -23.51 -3.58
CA ASN A 159 16.48 -24.15 -4.85
C ASN A 159 17.45 -23.89 -5.99
N GLY A 160 18.50 -23.10 -5.77
CA GLY A 160 19.49 -22.74 -6.80
C GLY A 160 18.97 -21.80 -7.87
N LEU A 161 17.86 -21.10 -7.63
CA LEU A 161 17.25 -20.15 -8.58
C LEU A 161 18.10 -18.89 -8.81
N SER A 162 19.13 -18.68 -7.99
CA SER A 162 20.12 -17.60 -8.13
C SER A 162 21.43 -18.03 -8.80
N GLY A 163 21.45 -19.20 -9.47
CA GLY A 163 22.57 -19.71 -10.22
C GLY A 163 23.47 -20.72 -9.50
N ARG A 164 23.52 -20.76 -8.19
CA ARG A 164 24.13 -21.77 -7.33
C ARG A 164 23.32 -21.95 -6.07
N ARG A 165 23.13 -23.21 -5.60
CA ARG A 165 22.64 -23.45 -4.25
C ARG A 165 23.66 -22.87 -3.26
N ASP A 166 23.30 -21.77 -2.62
CA ASP A 166 24.14 -21.17 -1.60
C ASP A 166 23.41 -21.13 -0.26
N PHE A 167 23.56 -22.20 0.50
CA PHE A 167 22.97 -22.34 1.83
C PHE A 167 23.52 -21.31 2.83
N ARG A 168 24.70 -20.71 2.57
CA ARG A 168 25.27 -19.69 3.46
C ARG A 168 24.52 -18.37 3.31
N GLU A 169 24.07 -18.05 2.08
CA GLU A 169 23.26 -16.84 1.84
C GLU A 169 21.80 -17.03 2.27
N ALA A 170 21.30 -18.27 2.28
CA ALA A 170 19.91 -18.54 2.70
C ALA A 170 19.68 -18.35 4.22
N VAL A 171 20.74 -18.39 5.03
CA VAL A 171 20.67 -18.31 6.50
C VAL A 171 21.20 -17.00 7.08
N LYS A 172 21.65 -16.06 6.27
CA LYS A 172 21.98 -14.69 6.68
C LYS A 172 20.74 -13.80 6.71
#